data_e6c25b98c804e2548314c298b5ac75d0
#
_entry.id   e6c25b98c804e2548314c298b5ac75d0
#
_cell.length_a   1.000
_cell.length_b   1.000
_cell.length_c   1.000
_cell.angle_alpha   90.00
_cell.angle_beta   90.00
_cell.angle_gamma   90.00
#
_symmetry.space_group_name_H-M   'P 1'
#
loop_
_entity.id
_entity.type
_entity.pdbx_description
1 polymer ?
#
loop_
_entity_poly.entity_id
_entity_poly.type
_entity_poly.pdbx_seq_one_letter_code
_entity_poly.pdbx_strand_id
1 'polypeptide(L)'
;MSYKLITDSCCDLPYTFIEEQDIDVVNLTVHMDGKELVDDMGKTFDRNQFFQELKNGAIATTSQINIGTYIEEFEKYVKQDIPVLYIAFSSGLSGSYNNAVAAVEQLKEDYSNVNITIVDSKAACLGEGLLVYEAAMRKTAGASLEEVAKWLEENKMKLHSWVTVDDIKHLERGGRISALSATLGTLLNVKPIIVVNPEGGLVPYGKVRGRKKSLSYLVNKTVEGIVSPEAQTIFIGHVGVPEEAEMVKQELQSQLNVKDIKIYPYGPTIASHTGFGSLTIFSLGEERK
;
A
#
# COMPACT_ATOMS: atom_id res chain seq x y z
N MET A 1 23.84 -12.10 -8.68
CA MET A 1 24.25 -11.88 -7.27
C MET A 1 23.03 -11.87 -6.39
N SER A 2 23.11 -12.37 -5.17
CA SER A 2 22.00 -12.29 -4.21
C SER A 2 21.88 -10.82 -3.75
N TYR A 3 20.67 -10.30 -3.67
CA TYR A 3 20.36 -8.96 -3.15
C TYR A 3 19.26 -9.05 -2.10
N LYS A 4 19.16 -8.06 -1.22
CA LYS A 4 18.08 -7.98 -0.23
C LYS A 4 16.93 -7.14 -0.76
N LEU A 5 15.71 -7.66 -0.59
CA LEU A 5 14.48 -6.92 -0.84
C LEU A 5 13.97 -6.35 0.48
N ILE A 6 13.71 -5.05 0.51
CA ILE A 6 13.20 -4.32 1.67
C ILE A 6 11.96 -3.55 1.24
N THR A 7 10.98 -3.43 2.13
CA THR A 7 9.80 -2.57 1.98
C THR A 7 9.44 -1.92 3.30
N ASP A 8 8.33 -1.21 3.38
CA ASP A 8 7.80 -0.72 4.65
C ASP A 8 6.43 -1.33 4.98
N SER A 9 5.97 -1.13 6.21
CA SER A 9 4.76 -1.79 6.70
C SER A 9 3.47 -1.33 6.02
N CYS A 10 3.52 -0.23 5.24
CA CYS A 10 2.37 0.21 4.44
C CYS A 10 2.06 -0.70 3.25
N CYS A 11 2.92 -1.68 2.92
CA CYS A 11 2.66 -2.64 1.85
C CYS A 11 1.50 -3.60 2.19
N ASP A 12 1.12 -3.73 3.46
CA ASP A 12 -0.01 -4.52 3.99
C ASP A 12 0.01 -6.02 3.62
N LEU A 13 1.12 -6.54 3.10
CA LEU A 13 1.24 -7.97 2.83
C LEU A 13 1.18 -8.78 4.13
N PRO A 14 0.72 -10.03 4.09
CA PRO A 14 0.75 -10.89 5.27
C PRO A 14 2.18 -11.11 5.77
N TYR A 15 2.36 -11.07 7.09
CA TYR A 15 3.66 -11.33 7.71
C TYR A 15 4.27 -12.68 7.26
N THR A 16 3.43 -13.71 7.09
CA THR A 16 3.86 -15.02 6.61
C THR A 16 4.49 -14.97 5.21
N PHE A 17 3.93 -14.18 4.30
CA PHE A 17 4.50 -13.98 2.97
C PHE A 17 5.86 -13.25 3.06
N ILE A 18 5.96 -12.26 3.91
CA ILE A 18 7.19 -11.48 4.14
C ILE A 18 8.32 -12.41 4.64
N GLU A 19 8.03 -13.28 5.61
CA GLU A 19 9.01 -14.27 6.10
C GLU A 19 9.38 -15.30 5.03
N GLU A 20 8.41 -15.87 4.33
CA GLU A 20 8.64 -16.88 3.28
C GLU A 20 9.51 -16.36 2.13
N GLN A 21 9.41 -15.08 1.81
CA GLN A 21 10.15 -14.44 0.72
C GLN A 21 11.44 -13.74 1.17
N ASP A 22 11.82 -13.88 2.45
CA ASP A 22 13.00 -13.22 3.02
C ASP A 22 13.05 -11.70 2.70
N ILE A 23 11.93 -11.01 2.98
CA ILE A 23 11.79 -9.57 2.80
C ILE A 23 11.96 -8.90 4.17
N ASP A 24 12.78 -7.84 4.26
CA ASP A 24 12.81 -7.02 5.45
C ASP A 24 11.80 -5.88 5.37
N VAL A 25 11.27 -5.50 6.53
CA VAL A 25 10.25 -4.45 6.63
C VAL A 25 10.69 -3.37 7.60
N VAL A 26 10.66 -2.13 7.14
CA VAL A 26 10.83 -0.96 8.02
C VAL A 26 9.44 -0.53 8.50
N ASN A 27 9.21 -0.61 9.80
CA ASN A 27 7.89 -0.42 10.37
C ASN A 27 7.57 1.05 10.62
N LEU A 28 6.33 1.46 10.28
CA LEU A 28 5.77 2.72 10.70
C LEU A 28 5.20 2.60 12.13
N THR A 29 4.96 3.77 12.75
CA THR A 29 4.38 3.86 14.09
C THR A 29 2.99 4.50 14.01
N VAL A 30 2.06 3.92 14.74
CA VAL A 30 0.70 4.44 14.93
C VAL A 30 0.57 4.95 16.37
N HIS A 31 -0.08 6.10 16.54
CA HIS A 31 -0.36 6.69 17.84
C HIS A 31 -1.86 6.70 18.08
N MET A 32 -2.31 6.08 19.16
CA MET A 32 -3.71 6.03 19.56
C MET A 32 -3.82 6.01 21.09
N ASP A 33 -4.67 6.84 21.66
CA ASP A 33 -4.93 6.95 23.10
C ASP A 33 -3.66 7.11 23.95
N GLY A 34 -2.69 7.91 23.43
CA GLY A 34 -1.41 8.18 24.11
C GLY A 34 -0.40 7.02 24.07
N LYS A 35 -0.71 5.97 23.31
CA LYS A 35 0.19 4.83 23.10
C LYS A 35 0.83 4.88 21.72
N GLU A 36 2.07 4.43 21.65
CA GLU A 36 2.77 4.15 20.40
C GLU A 36 2.65 2.65 20.07
N LEU A 37 2.20 2.36 18.88
CA LEU A 37 1.96 1.00 18.39
C LEU A 37 2.78 0.81 17.11
N VAL A 38 3.62 -0.21 17.08
CA VAL A 38 4.39 -0.56 15.90
C VAL A 38 3.51 -1.32 14.91
N ASP A 39 3.52 -0.90 13.66
CA ASP A 39 2.87 -1.66 12.59
C ASP A 39 3.76 -2.83 12.17
N ASP A 40 3.63 -3.95 12.88
CA ASP A 40 4.42 -5.18 12.66
C ASP A 40 3.78 -6.13 11.64
N MET A 41 2.92 -5.62 10.77
CA MET A 41 2.19 -6.37 9.74
C MET A 41 1.28 -7.45 10.29
N GLY A 42 0.86 -7.32 11.56
CA GLY A 42 -0.03 -8.25 12.25
C GLY A 42 0.67 -9.46 12.85
N LYS A 43 1.99 -9.41 13.05
CA LYS A 43 2.74 -10.45 13.74
C LYS A 43 2.31 -10.55 15.21
N THR A 44 2.23 -9.41 15.89
CA THR A 44 1.74 -9.31 17.28
C THR A 44 0.58 -8.34 17.42
N PHE A 45 0.38 -7.45 16.45
CA PHE A 45 -0.65 -6.42 16.45
C PHE A 45 -2.04 -7.01 16.19
N ASP A 46 -2.98 -6.82 17.13
CA ASP A 46 -4.37 -7.24 16.97
C ASP A 46 -5.14 -6.25 16.07
N ARG A 47 -5.14 -6.54 14.75
CA ARG A 47 -5.87 -5.75 13.74
C ARG A 47 -7.38 -5.71 14.01
N ASN A 48 -7.97 -6.81 14.48
CA ASN A 48 -9.41 -6.88 14.69
C ASN A 48 -9.84 -5.96 15.83
N GLN A 49 -9.12 -5.96 16.96
CA GLN A 49 -9.36 -5.03 18.04
C GLN A 49 -9.22 -3.59 17.54
N PHE A 50 -8.15 -3.27 16.84
CA PHE A 50 -7.90 -1.92 16.32
C PHE A 50 -9.01 -1.45 15.37
N PHE A 51 -9.51 -2.30 14.49
CA PHE A 51 -10.61 -1.97 13.59
C PHE A 51 -11.92 -1.71 14.34
N GLN A 52 -12.18 -2.43 15.44
CA GLN A 52 -13.35 -2.15 16.28
C GLN A 52 -13.22 -0.82 17.03
N GLU A 53 -12.02 -0.46 17.49
CA GLU A 53 -11.75 0.83 18.11
C GLU A 53 -11.98 1.98 17.12
N LEU A 54 -11.47 1.88 15.88
CA LEU A 54 -11.75 2.84 14.80
C LEU A 54 -13.25 2.94 14.49
N LYS A 55 -13.97 1.81 14.43
CA LYS A 55 -15.42 1.76 14.22
C LYS A 55 -16.18 2.48 15.33
N ASN A 56 -15.70 2.40 16.56
CA ASN A 56 -16.26 3.05 17.73
C ASN A 56 -15.85 4.53 17.87
N GLY A 57 -15.11 5.07 16.89
CA GLY A 57 -14.77 6.48 16.82
C GLY A 57 -13.40 6.85 17.41
N ALA A 58 -12.55 5.87 17.73
CA ALA A 58 -11.17 6.14 18.11
C ALA A 58 -10.42 6.88 16.99
N ILE A 59 -9.52 7.77 17.39
CA ILE A 59 -8.68 8.55 16.47
C ILE A 59 -7.26 8.05 16.60
N ALA A 60 -6.72 7.59 15.48
CA ALA A 60 -5.33 7.22 15.35
C ALA A 60 -4.60 8.18 14.41
N THR A 61 -3.32 8.41 14.67
CA THR A 61 -2.39 9.15 13.82
C THR A 61 -1.14 8.31 13.55
N THR A 62 -0.32 8.69 12.59
CA THR A 62 0.86 7.92 12.20
C THR A 62 2.09 8.82 12.12
N SER A 63 3.26 8.25 12.37
CA SER A 63 4.55 8.87 12.15
C SER A 63 5.24 8.24 10.94
N GLN A 64 5.86 9.08 10.11
CA GLN A 64 6.76 8.60 9.05
C GLN A 64 8.01 7.97 9.66
N ILE A 65 8.65 7.07 8.93
CA ILE A 65 9.94 6.49 9.30
C ILE A 65 10.99 7.60 9.23
N ASN A 66 11.82 7.73 10.27
CA ASN A 66 12.87 8.73 10.34
C ASN A 66 14.17 8.27 9.65
N ILE A 67 15.08 9.21 9.39
CA ILE A 67 16.36 8.95 8.71
C ILE A 67 17.21 7.94 9.48
N GLY A 68 17.30 8.09 10.82
CA GLY A 68 18.10 7.19 11.65
C GLY A 68 17.66 5.73 11.55
N THR A 69 16.36 5.48 11.54
CA THR A 69 15.81 4.12 11.36
C THR A 69 16.22 3.52 10.01
N TYR A 70 16.20 4.32 8.92
CA TYR A 70 16.68 3.85 7.62
C TYR A 70 18.18 3.61 7.59
N ILE A 71 18.99 4.46 8.24
CA ILE A 71 20.43 4.25 8.36
C ILE A 71 20.70 2.92 9.06
N GLU A 72 20.08 2.69 10.23
CA GLU A 72 20.24 1.45 10.99
C GLU A 72 19.86 0.20 10.17
N GLU A 73 18.80 0.29 9.36
CA GLU A 73 18.35 -0.82 8.53
C GLU A 73 19.30 -1.08 7.36
N PHE A 74 19.63 -0.05 6.60
CA PHE A 74 20.44 -0.16 5.38
C PHE A 74 21.91 -0.49 5.67
N GLU A 75 22.45 0.06 6.75
CA GLU A 75 23.84 -0.15 7.16
C GLU A 75 24.16 -1.62 7.41
N LYS A 76 23.20 -2.43 7.84
CA LYS A 76 23.35 -3.89 8.00
C LYS A 76 23.86 -4.55 6.72
N TYR A 77 23.33 -4.11 5.58
CA TYR A 77 23.62 -4.67 4.26
C TYR A 77 24.85 -4.01 3.63
N VAL A 78 25.04 -2.72 3.82
CA VAL A 78 26.23 -1.99 3.37
C VAL A 78 27.50 -2.60 3.99
N LYS A 79 27.50 -2.92 5.29
CA LYS A 79 28.62 -3.57 5.98
C LYS A 79 28.94 -4.98 5.46
N GLN A 80 28.03 -5.62 4.78
CA GLN A 80 28.17 -6.97 4.23
C GLN A 80 28.36 -6.99 2.71
N ASP A 81 28.45 -5.82 2.06
CA ASP A 81 28.49 -5.69 0.59
C ASP A 81 27.28 -6.34 -0.12
N ILE A 82 26.13 -6.36 0.54
CA ILE A 82 24.89 -6.92 -0.01
C ILE A 82 24.09 -5.79 -0.69
N PRO A 83 23.81 -5.88 -2.02
CA PRO A 83 22.95 -4.93 -2.68
C PRO A 83 21.53 -4.95 -2.12
N VAL A 84 20.87 -3.79 -2.05
CA VAL A 84 19.52 -3.63 -1.52
C VAL A 84 18.61 -3.04 -2.59
N LEU A 85 17.42 -3.62 -2.75
CA LEU A 85 16.28 -3.01 -3.44
C LEU A 85 15.21 -2.68 -2.40
N TYR A 86 15.00 -1.39 -2.17
CA TYR A 86 13.95 -0.89 -1.29
C TYR A 86 12.78 -0.37 -2.11
N ILE A 87 11.58 -0.96 -1.90
CA ILE A 87 10.32 -0.50 -2.49
C ILE A 87 9.58 0.28 -1.42
N ALA A 88 9.42 1.58 -1.66
CA ALA A 88 8.93 2.54 -0.69
C ALA A 88 7.46 2.89 -0.92
N PHE A 89 6.74 3.12 0.17
CA PHE A 89 5.44 3.79 0.16
C PHE A 89 5.50 5.13 -0.59
N SER A 90 4.42 5.50 -1.25
CA SER A 90 4.36 6.70 -2.10
C SER A 90 4.89 7.97 -1.42
N SER A 91 5.83 8.64 -2.09
CA SER A 91 6.31 9.98 -1.70
C SER A 91 5.21 11.05 -1.73
N GLY A 92 4.11 10.81 -2.45
CA GLY A 92 2.93 11.69 -2.47
C GLY A 92 2.06 11.62 -1.21
N LEU A 93 2.30 10.63 -0.33
CA LEU A 93 1.50 10.39 0.87
C LEU A 93 2.29 10.45 2.18
N SER A 94 3.60 10.19 2.12
CA SER A 94 4.49 10.17 3.29
C SER A 94 5.87 10.70 2.96
N GLY A 95 6.52 11.35 3.95
CA GLY A 95 7.93 11.75 3.86
C GLY A 95 8.92 10.60 4.01
N SER A 96 8.46 9.36 4.27
CA SER A 96 9.33 8.19 4.48
C SER A 96 10.28 7.95 3.31
N TYR A 97 9.78 8.04 2.06
CA TYR A 97 10.63 7.92 0.88
C TYR A 97 11.81 8.93 0.88
N ASN A 98 11.53 10.20 1.15
CA ASN A 98 12.56 11.24 1.19
C ASN A 98 13.56 11.00 2.32
N ASN A 99 13.11 10.48 3.45
CA ASN A 99 13.98 10.11 4.57
C ASN A 99 14.87 8.91 4.21
N ALA A 100 14.36 7.93 3.46
CA ALA A 100 15.17 6.81 2.96
C ALA A 100 16.25 7.28 1.99
N VAL A 101 15.91 8.19 1.07
CA VAL A 101 16.90 8.81 0.16
C VAL A 101 17.98 9.56 0.95
N ALA A 102 17.59 10.38 1.92
CA ALA A 102 18.53 11.10 2.76
C ALA A 102 19.44 10.16 3.57
N ALA A 103 18.92 9.03 4.05
CA ALA A 103 19.70 8.01 4.75
C ALA A 103 20.79 7.39 3.84
N VAL A 104 20.44 7.10 2.58
CA VAL A 104 21.42 6.59 1.60
C VAL A 104 22.52 7.59 1.32
N GLU A 105 22.19 8.90 1.19
CA GLU A 105 23.20 9.94 0.99
C GLU A 105 24.14 10.05 2.21
N GLN A 106 23.63 9.97 3.44
CA GLN A 106 24.46 9.96 4.64
C GLN A 106 25.37 8.71 4.71
N LEU A 107 24.84 7.53 4.35
CA LEU A 107 25.67 6.31 4.31
C LEU A 107 26.81 6.42 3.30
N LYS A 108 26.65 7.13 2.17
CA LYS A 108 27.72 7.37 1.19
C LYS A 108 28.84 8.27 1.70
N GLU A 109 28.60 9.06 2.76
CA GLU A 109 29.66 9.84 3.40
C GLU A 109 30.62 8.94 4.20
N ASP A 110 30.07 7.84 4.79
CA ASP A 110 30.82 6.92 5.65
C ASP A 110 31.33 5.66 4.91
N TYR A 111 30.66 5.26 3.82
CA TYR A 111 30.92 4.01 3.10
C TYR A 111 31.07 4.24 1.60
N SER A 112 32.12 3.67 1.00
CA SER A 112 32.38 3.77 -0.43
C SER A 112 31.61 2.77 -1.30
N ASN A 113 30.98 1.75 -0.68
CA ASN A 113 30.33 0.61 -1.34
C ASN A 113 28.80 0.58 -1.15
N VAL A 114 28.16 1.73 -1.00
CA VAL A 114 26.69 1.81 -0.82
C VAL A 114 26.00 1.44 -2.13
N ASN A 115 25.41 0.25 -2.17
CA ASN A 115 24.64 -0.27 -3.30
C ASN A 115 23.18 -0.46 -2.92
N ILE A 116 22.43 0.64 -2.83
CA ILE A 116 21.01 0.67 -2.45
C ILE A 116 20.22 1.35 -3.56
N THR A 117 19.29 0.62 -4.13
CA THR A 117 18.31 1.13 -5.10
C THR A 117 16.98 1.35 -4.40
N ILE A 118 16.45 2.57 -4.46
CA ILE A 118 15.14 2.93 -3.89
C ILE A 118 14.15 3.16 -5.03
N VAL A 119 13.02 2.48 -4.98
CA VAL A 119 11.90 2.68 -5.90
C VAL A 119 10.74 3.33 -5.16
N ASP A 120 10.36 4.53 -5.54
CA ASP A 120 9.11 5.16 -5.12
C ASP A 120 7.95 4.45 -5.82
N SER A 121 7.17 3.67 -5.10
CA SER A 121 6.08 2.88 -5.68
C SER A 121 4.98 3.72 -6.31
N LYS A 122 4.86 5.01 -5.91
CA LYS A 122 3.69 5.85 -6.25
C LYS A 122 2.36 5.17 -5.94
N ALA A 123 2.37 4.31 -4.92
CA ALA A 123 1.24 3.50 -4.51
C ALA A 123 1.10 3.50 -2.99
N ALA A 124 -0.02 3.00 -2.53
CA ALA A 124 -0.36 2.88 -1.11
C ALA A 124 -0.93 1.49 -0.82
N CYS A 125 -0.87 1.07 0.42
CA CYS A 125 -1.48 -0.17 0.89
C CYS A 125 -1.03 -1.38 0.06
N LEU A 126 -1.93 -2.32 -0.15
CA LEU A 126 -1.73 -3.47 -1.02
C LEU A 126 -1.43 -3.12 -2.49
N GLY A 127 -1.48 -1.85 -2.89
CA GLY A 127 -0.94 -1.41 -4.18
C GLY A 127 0.59 -1.45 -4.19
N GLU A 128 1.22 -0.90 -3.16
CA GLU A 128 2.65 -1.14 -2.90
C GLU A 128 2.90 -2.64 -2.68
N GLY A 129 2.04 -3.31 -1.88
CA GLY A 129 2.11 -4.75 -1.66
C GLY A 129 2.08 -5.58 -2.94
N LEU A 130 1.28 -5.20 -3.95
CA LEU A 130 1.27 -5.88 -5.25
C LEU A 130 2.61 -5.73 -5.98
N LEU A 131 3.21 -4.55 -5.95
CA LEU A 131 4.54 -4.33 -6.53
C LEU A 131 5.62 -5.12 -5.77
N VAL A 132 5.56 -5.17 -4.44
CA VAL A 132 6.47 -5.97 -3.60
C VAL A 132 6.29 -7.47 -3.89
N TYR A 133 5.04 -7.94 -3.99
CA TYR A 133 4.72 -9.33 -4.36
C TYR A 133 5.32 -9.70 -5.71
N GLU A 134 5.13 -8.87 -6.73
CA GLU A 134 5.65 -9.10 -8.07
C GLU A 134 7.20 -9.06 -8.10
N ALA A 135 7.81 -8.17 -7.32
CA ALA A 135 9.26 -8.11 -7.16
C ALA A 135 9.82 -9.39 -6.52
N ALA A 136 9.17 -9.89 -5.45
CA ALA A 136 9.55 -11.11 -4.76
C ALA A 136 9.43 -12.34 -5.69
N MET A 137 8.35 -12.45 -6.48
CA MET A 137 8.17 -13.55 -7.42
C MET A 137 9.24 -13.54 -8.52
N ARG A 138 9.63 -12.37 -9.02
CA ARG A 138 10.72 -12.24 -10.00
C ARG A 138 12.08 -12.58 -9.40
N LYS A 139 12.37 -12.13 -8.17
CA LYS A 139 13.58 -12.50 -7.42
C LYS A 139 13.66 -14.02 -7.26
N THR A 140 12.58 -14.66 -6.86
CA THR A 140 12.48 -16.13 -6.70
C THR A 140 12.68 -16.86 -8.04
N ALA A 141 12.24 -16.26 -9.16
CA ALA A 141 12.48 -16.77 -10.50
C ALA A 141 13.92 -16.49 -11.01
N GLY A 142 14.78 -15.85 -10.22
CA GLY A 142 16.20 -15.63 -10.52
C GLY A 142 16.53 -14.29 -11.19
N ALA A 143 15.57 -13.33 -11.25
CA ALA A 143 15.84 -12.01 -11.79
C ALA A 143 16.83 -11.23 -10.93
N SER A 144 17.72 -10.47 -11.58
CA SER A 144 18.66 -9.57 -10.91
C SER A 144 17.96 -8.35 -10.29
N LEU A 145 18.67 -7.63 -9.40
CA LEU A 145 18.17 -6.40 -8.80
C LEU A 145 17.78 -5.38 -9.88
N GLU A 146 18.64 -5.21 -10.88
CA GLU A 146 18.43 -4.25 -11.98
C GLU A 146 17.22 -4.61 -12.83
N GLU A 147 17.00 -5.90 -13.12
CA GLU A 147 15.83 -6.38 -13.85
C GLU A 147 14.53 -6.13 -13.08
N VAL A 148 14.54 -6.38 -11.76
CA VAL A 148 13.37 -6.15 -10.90
C VAL A 148 13.10 -4.65 -10.72
N ALA A 149 14.13 -3.84 -10.46
CA ALA A 149 14.00 -2.39 -10.35
C ALA A 149 13.47 -1.77 -11.65
N LYS A 150 13.98 -2.20 -12.81
CA LYS A 150 13.49 -1.77 -14.12
C LYS A 150 12.02 -2.14 -14.31
N TRP A 151 11.64 -3.39 -13.98
CA TRP A 151 10.25 -3.80 -14.08
C TRP A 151 9.32 -2.95 -13.20
N LEU A 152 9.74 -2.63 -11.97
CA LEU A 152 8.99 -1.77 -11.05
C LEU A 152 8.78 -0.38 -11.65
N GLU A 153 9.84 0.25 -12.18
CA GLU A 153 9.77 1.57 -12.81
C GLU A 153 8.83 1.59 -14.03
N GLU A 154 8.83 0.55 -14.85
CA GLU A 154 7.99 0.41 -16.05
C GLU A 154 6.52 0.10 -15.73
N ASN A 155 6.21 -0.42 -14.52
CA ASN A 155 4.87 -0.90 -14.18
C ASN A 155 4.20 -0.17 -13.01
N LYS A 156 4.92 0.55 -12.14
CA LYS A 156 4.33 1.28 -11.02
C LYS A 156 3.22 2.26 -11.44
N MET A 157 3.37 2.89 -12.62
CA MET A 157 2.36 3.82 -13.16
C MET A 157 1.16 3.12 -13.80
N LYS A 158 1.24 1.81 -14.04
CA LYS A 158 0.14 0.97 -14.54
C LYS A 158 -0.71 0.38 -13.42
N LEU A 159 -0.30 0.57 -12.17
CA LEU A 159 -1.06 0.10 -11.02
C LEU A 159 -2.29 0.97 -10.77
N HIS A 160 -3.46 0.41 -10.91
CA HIS A 160 -4.74 1.05 -10.59
C HIS A 160 -5.17 0.71 -9.15
N SER A 161 -5.69 1.69 -8.45
CA SER A 161 -6.23 1.57 -7.10
C SER A 161 -7.63 2.18 -7.07
N TRP A 162 -8.67 1.35 -7.05
CA TRP A 162 -10.05 1.79 -6.94
C TRP A 162 -10.51 1.69 -5.49
N VAL A 163 -10.65 2.83 -4.83
CA VAL A 163 -10.86 2.95 -3.38
C VAL A 163 -12.25 3.48 -3.08
N THR A 164 -12.92 2.91 -2.09
CA THR A 164 -14.07 3.52 -1.41
C THR A 164 -13.91 3.42 0.10
N VAL A 165 -14.33 4.45 0.82
CA VAL A 165 -14.33 4.49 2.28
C VAL A 165 -15.73 4.75 2.82
N ASP A 166 -16.00 4.35 4.05
CA ASP A 166 -17.29 4.62 4.67
C ASP A 166 -17.41 6.05 5.16
N ASP A 167 -16.35 6.59 5.77
CA ASP A 167 -16.25 7.97 6.22
C ASP A 167 -14.95 8.62 5.74
N ILE A 168 -15.09 9.65 4.91
CA ILE A 168 -13.98 10.40 4.34
C ILE A 168 -13.19 11.19 5.40
N LYS A 169 -13.78 11.43 6.57
CA LYS A 169 -13.19 12.23 7.65
C LYS A 169 -11.85 11.68 8.15
N HIS A 170 -11.62 10.36 8.03
CA HIS A 170 -10.33 9.77 8.38
C HIS A 170 -9.23 10.26 7.45
N LEU A 171 -9.47 10.27 6.14
CA LEU A 171 -8.52 10.77 5.13
C LEU A 171 -8.31 12.29 5.23
N GLU A 172 -9.38 13.06 5.48
CA GLU A 172 -9.32 14.52 5.67
C GLU A 172 -8.49 14.86 6.91
N ARG A 173 -8.77 14.21 8.05
CA ARG A 173 -8.08 14.41 9.31
C ARG A 173 -6.60 14.06 9.20
N GLY A 174 -6.29 13.01 8.48
CA GLY A 174 -4.92 12.58 8.19
C GLY A 174 -4.21 13.49 7.19
N GLY A 175 -4.90 14.39 6.49
CA GLY A 175 -4.31 15.28 5.48
C GLY A 175 -3.86 14.56 4.20
N ARG A 176 -4.33 13.34 3.94
CA ARG A 176 -3.95 12.55 2.74
C ARG A 176 -4.90 12.73 1.58
N ILE A 177 -5.97 13.49 1.79
CA ILE A 177 -6.86 13.93 0.73
C ILE A 177 -7.23 15.40 0.95
N SER A 178 -6.82 16.27 0.05
CA SER A 178 -6.94 17.72 0.26
C SER A 178 -8.14 18.40 -0.42
N ALA A 179 -8.76 17.75 -1.40
CA ALA A 179 -9.71 18.41 -2.29
C ALA A 179 -11.17 17.92 -2.16
N LEU A 180 -11.48 17.00 -1.25
CA LEU A 180 -12.78 16.32 -1.23
C LEU A 180 -13.84 17.01 -0.38
N SER A 181 -13.45 17.72 0.68
CA SER A 181 -14.37 18.35 1.63
C SER A 181 -15.36 19.30 1.00
N ALA A 182 -14.94 20.01 -0.06
CA ALA A 182 -15.79 20.97 -0.76
C ALA A 182 -16.79 20.34 -1.76
N THR A 183 -16.50 19.13 -2.25
CA THR A 183 -17.28 18.50 -3.34
C THR A 183 -18.24 17.39 -2.90
N LEU A 184 -17.96 16.73 -1.78
CA LEU A 184 -18.79 15.61 -1.32
C LEU A 184 -19.98 16.02 -0.46
N GLY A 185 -19.88 17.13 0.27
CA GLY A 185 -20.95 17.59 1.17
C GLY A 185 -21.36 16.50 2.19
N THR A 186 -22.22 16.86 3.13
CA THR A 186 -22.78 15.95 4.15
C THR A 186 -23.99 15.14 3.63
N LEU A 187 -23.94 14.66 2.39
CA LEU A 187 -25.06 13.89 1.83
C LEU A 187 -25.11 12.49 2.43
N LEU A 188 -26.23 12.17 3.07
CA LEU A 188 -26.49 10.88 3.67
C LEU A 188 -26.31 9.74 2.64
N ASN A 189 -25.52 8.72 3.01
CA ASN A 189 -25.31 7.50 2.24
C ASN A 189 -24.60 7.70 0.89
N VAL A 190 -23.81 8.77 0.72
CA VAL A 190 -22.92 8.95 -0.44
C VAL A 190 -21.52 8.42 -0.11
N LYS A 191 -21.01 7.52 -0.95
CA LYS A 191 -19.68 6.91 -0.82
C LYS A 191 -18.73 7.52 -1.86
N PRO A 192 -17.55 8.00 -1.45
CA PRO A 192 -16.54 8.51 -2.38
C PRO A 192 -15.93 7.37 -3.19
N ILE A 193 -15.55 7.67 -4.41
CA ILE A 193 -14.65 6.87 -5.24
C ILE A 193 -13.35 7.66 -5.35
N ILE A 194 -12.26 7.04 -4.96
CA ILE A 194 -10.93 7.65 -4.84
C ILE A 194 -9.97 6.83 -5.68
N VAL A 195 -9.00 7.50 -6.28
CA VAL A 195 -7.89 6.86 -7.02
C VAL A 195 -6.56 7.44 -6.58
N VAL A 196 -5.47 6.78 -6.95
CA VAL A 196 -4.11 7.32 -6.81
C VAL A 196 -3.74 8.00 -8.12
N ASN A 197 -3.33 9.27 -8.05
CA ASN A 197 -2.89 10.05 -9.22
C ASN A 197 -1.44 9.71 -9.63
N PRO A 198 -0.93 10.23 -10.77
CA PRO A 198 0.44 9.99 -11.19
C PRO A 198 1.51 10.44 -10.18
N GLU A 199 1.25 11.45 -9.38
CA GLU A 199 2.15 11.94 -8.32
C GLU A 199 2.17 11.01 -7.09
N GLY A 200 1.28 10.00 -7.05
CA GLY A 200 1.16 9.05 -5.94
C GLY A 200 0.27 9.53 -4.81
N GLY A 201 -0.49 10.62 -4.99
CA GLY A 201 -1.46 11.16 -4.03
C GLY A 201 -2.87 10.60 -4.22
N LEU A 202 -3.69 10.64 -3.16
CA LEU A 202 -5.10 10.27 -3.25
C LEU A 202 -5.92 11.45 -3.78
N VAL A 203 -6.71 11.17 -4.81
CA VAL A 203 -7.60 12.18 -5.42
C VAL A 203 -9.02 11.63 -5.58
N PRO A 204 -10.04 12.51 -5.48
CA PRO A 204 -11.41 12.13 -5.76
C PRO A 204 -11.58 11.83 -7.25
N TYR A 205 -12.20 10.70 -7.54
CA TYR A 205 -12.62 10.34 -8.90
C TYR A 205 -14.11 10.57 -9.11
N GLY A 206 -14.92 10.29 -8.09
CA GLY A 206 -16.37 10.43 -8.15
C GLY A 206 -17.06 10.12 -6.84
N LYS A 207 -18.37 9.97 -6.90
CA LYS A 207 -19.23 9.61 -5.78
C LYS A 207 -20.40 8.73 -6.22
N VAL A 208 -20.77 7.77 -5.38
CA VAL A 208 -21.87 6.83 -5.63
C VAL A 208 -22.79 6.81 -4.42
N ARG A 209 -24.10 6.78 -4.65
CA ARG A 209 -25.08 6.68 -3.57
C ARG A 209 -25.33 5.21 -3.20
N GLY A 210 -25.00 4.84 -1.98
CA GLY A 210 -25.20 3.50 -1.41
C GLY A 210 -23.98 2.60 -1.50
N ARG A 211 -23.74 1.86 -0.40
CA ARG A 211 -22.55 1.01 -0.23
C ARG A 211 -22.44 -0.06 -1.32
N LYS A 212 -23.51 -0.85 -1.55
CA LYS A 212 -23.50 -1.91 -2.57
C LYS A 212 -23.13 -1.37 -3.94
N LYS A 213 -23.69 -0.21 -4.33
CA LYS A 213 -23.39 0.42 -5.62
C LYS A 213 -21.95 0.92 -5.71
N SER A 214 -21.35 1.38 -4.59
CA SER A 214 -19.94 1.78 -4.62
C SER A 214 -19.02 0.58 -4.82
N LEU A 215 -19.30 -0.56 -4.20
CA LEU A 215 -18.54 -1.80 -4.41
C LEU A 215 -18.62 -2.28 -5.87
N SER A 216 -19.83 -2.42 -6.42
CA SER A 216 -19.98 -2.77 -7.85
C SER A 216 -19.35 -1.74 -8.80
N TYR A 217 -19.30 -0.46 -8.41
CA TYR A 217 -18.58 0.55 -9.20
C TYR A 217 -17.07 0.26 -9.26
N LEU A 218 -16.45 -0.12 -8.13
CA LEU A 218 -15.03 -0.49 -8.10
C LEU A 218 -14.78 -1.72 -8.98
N VAL A 219 -15.64 -2.74 -8.89
CA VAL A 219 -15.58 -3.94 -9.75
C VAL A 219 -15.61 -3.56 -11.21
N ASN A 220 -16.64 -2.79 -11.63
CA ASN A 220 -16.80 -2.39 -13.04
C ASN A 220 -15.57 -1.62 -13.54
N LYS A 221 -15.04 -0.69 -12.74
CA LYS A 221 -13.84 0.06 -13.11
C LYS A 221 -12.59 -0.81 -13.21
N THR A 222 -12.47 -1.83 -12.38
CA THR A 222 -11.39 -2.81 -12.49
C THR A 222 -11.55 -3.64 -13.76
N VAL A 223 -12.75 -4.14 -14.06
CA VAL A 223 -13.06 -4.92 -15.28
C VAL A 223 -12.79 -4.11 -16.55
N GLU A 224 -13.18 -2.82 -16.55
CA GLU A 224 -12.96 -1.90 -17.68
C GLU A 224 -11.48 -1.59 -17.94
N GLY A 225 -10.66 -1.56 -16.87
CA GLY A 225 -9.27 -1.03 -16.94
C GLY A 225 -8.16 -2.07 -16.87
N ILE A 226 -8.46 -3.31 -16.49
CA ILE A 226 -7.44 -4.36 -16.34
C ILE A 226 -6.89 -4.83 -17.71
N VAL A 227 -5.60 -5.05 -17.80
CA VAL A 227 -4.92 -5.56 -19.01
C VAL A 227 -4.39 -6.96 -18.74
N SER A 228 -4.63 -7.93 -19.63
CA SER A 228 -4.19 -9.33 -19.50
C SER A 228 -4.56 -9.95 -18.15
N PRO A 229 -5.84 -9.99 -17.77
CA PRO A 229 -6.28 -10.44 -16.45
C PRO A 229 -5.81 -11.86 -16.11
N GLU A 230 -5.71 -12.75 -17.10
CA GLU A 230 -5.27 -14.14 -16.95
C GLU A 230 -3.83 -14.28 -16.44
N ALA A 231 -3.01 -13.24 -16.59
CA ALA A 231 -1.63 -13.20 -16.10
C ALA A 231 -1.49 -12.51 -14.74
N GLN A 232 -2.55 -11.90 -14.21
CA GLN A 232 -2.48 -11.06 -13.02
C GLN A 232 -3.03 -11.72 -11.77
N THR A 233 -2.44 -11.35 -10.62
CA THR A 233 -3.04 -11.49 -9.31
C THR A 233 -3.65 -10.14 -8.91
N ILE A 234 -4.97 -10.10 -8.69
CA ILE A 234 -5.67 -8.93 -8.16
C ILE A 234 -5.59 -8.96 -6.63
N PHE A 235 -5.34 -7.80 -6.02
CA PHE A 235 -5.42 -7.67 -4.57
C PHE A 235 -6.66 -6.88 -4.17
N ILE A 236 -7.33 -7.34 -3.12
CA ILE A 236 -8.44 -6.65 -2.47
C ILE A 236 -8.04 -6.36 -1.03
N GLY A 237 -8.01 -5.08 -0.67
CA GLY A 237 -7.71 -4.62 0.67
C GLY A 237 -8.95 -4.14 1.40
N HIS A 238 -9.03 -4.35 2.73
CA HIS A 238 -10.17 -3.88 3.51
C HIS A 238 -9.83 -3.54 4.96
N VAL A 239 -10.65 -2.70 5.60
CA VAL A 239 -10.64 -2.45 7.04
C VAL A 239 -11.92 -2.98 7.66
N GLY A 240 -11.86 -4.17 8.26
CA GLY A 240 -12.94 -4.76 9.05
C GLY A 240 -14.20 -5.20 8.30
N VAL A 241 -14.14 -5.37 6.97
CA VAL A 241 -15.30 -5.77 6.12
C VAL A 241 -14.96 -6.97 5.20
N PRO A 242 -14.52 -8.11 5.77
CA PRO A 242 -14.09 -9.27 4.99
C PRO A 242 -15.21 -9.87 4.13
N GLU A 243 -16.47 -9.84 4.59
CA GLU A 243 -17.62 -10.36 3.85
C GLU A 243 -17.88 -9.54 2.57
N GLU A 244 -17.73 -8.22 2.65
CA GLU A 244 -17.86 -7.35 1.47
C GLU A 244 -16.70 -7.57 0.49
N ALA A 245 -15.48 -7.79 0.99
CA ALA A 245 -14.32 -8.11 0.17
C ALA A 245 -14.51 -9.44 -0.58
N GLU A 246 -15.09 -10.45 0.09
CA GLU A 246 -15.40 -11.74 -0.54
C GLU A 246 -16.50 -11.59 -1.60
N MET A 247 -17.53 -10.79 -1.36
CA MET A 247 -18.55 -10.47 -2.38
C MET A 247 -17.93 -9.80 -3.62
N VAL A 248 -17.03 -8.84 -3.42
CA VAL A 248 -16.27 -8.17 -4.49
C VAL A 248 -15.42 -9.17 -5.27
N LYS A 249 -14.74 -10.09 -4.59
CA LYS A 249 -13.97 -11.17 -5.21
C LYS A 249 -14.84 -12.03 -6.11
N GLN A 250 -16.00 -12.48 -5.61
CA GLN A 250 -16.93 -13.32 -6.39
C GLN A 250 -17.48 -12.57 -7.61
N GLU A 251 -17.78 -11.28 -7.47
CA GLU A 251 -18.25 -10.45 -8.57
C GLU A 251 -17.15 -10.27 -9.65
N LEU A 252 -15.90 -10.07 -9.27
CA LEU A 252 -14.76 -10.04 -10.20
C LEU A 252 -14.56 -11.38 -10.90
N GLN A 253 -14.58 -12.51 -10.16
CA GLN A 253 -14.43 -13.86 -10.73
C GLN A 253 -15.54 -14.23 -11.71
N SER A 254 -16.73 -13.67 -11.56
CA SER A 254 -17.83 -13.88 -12.49
C SER A 254 -17.65 -13.15 -13.84
N GLN A 255 -16.80 -12.13 -13.89
CA GLN A 255 -16.61 -11.26 -15.05
C GLN A 255 -15.22 -11.39 -15.69
N LEU A 256 -14.22 -11.88 -14.95
CA LEU A 256 -12.81 -11.94 -15.37
C LEU A 256 -12.26 -13.35 -15.17
N ASN A 257 -11.49 -13.81 -16.15
CA ASN A 257 -10.60 -14.96 -15.96
C ASN A 257 -9.25 -14.45 -15.48
N VAL A 258 -9.05 -14.38 -14.16
CA VAL A 258 -7.80 -13.90 -13.55
C VAL A 258 -6.97 -15.06 -13.00
N LYS A 259 -5.65 -14.88 -12.91
CA LYS A 259 -4.74 -15.87 -12.32
C LYS A 259 -5.08 -16.17 -10.86
N ASP A 260 -5.30 -15.14 -10.05
CA ASP A 260 -5.64 -15.24 -8.64
C ASP A 260 -6.27 -13.93 -8.12
N ILE A 261 -7.06 -14.03 -7.05
CA ILE A 261 -7.55 -12.86 -6.30
C ILE A 261 -7.28 -13.08 -4.82
N LYS A 262 -6.42 -12.23 -4.24
CA LYS A 262 -6.03 -12.26 -2.83
C LYS A 262 -6.75 -11.17 -2.05
N ILE A 263 -7.29 -11.52 -0.88
CA ILE A 263 -7.93 -10.60 0.05
C ILE A 263 -7.05 -10.50 1.29
N TYR A 264 -6.70 -9.28 1.69
CA TYR A 264 -5.94 -9.03 2.90
C TYR A 264 -6.53 -7.85 3.70
N PRO A 265 -6.56 -7.93 5.03
CA PRO A 265 -6.86 -6.77 5.87
C PRO A 265 -5.70 -5.78 5.81
N TYR A 266 -6.00 -4.48 5.85
CA TYR A 266 -4.99 -3.45 6.00
C TYR A 266 -4.27 -3.52 7.35
N GLY A 267 -3.05 -2.99 7.38
CA GLY A 267 -2.34 -2.71 8.61
C GLY A 267 -2.91 -1.48 9.34
N PRO A 268 -2.47 -1.27 10.59
CA PRO A 268 -2.96 -0.16 11.40
C PRO A 268 -2.57 1.21 10.83
N THR A 269 -1.45 1.33 10.13
CA THR A 269 -1.01 2.58 9.48
C THR A 269 -2.04 3.04 8.46
N ILE A 270 -2.42 2.18 7.54
CA ILE A 270 -3.40 2.50 6.50
C ILE A 270 -4.80 2.66 7.08
N ALA A 271 -5.20 1.78 8.00
CA ALA A 271 -6.51 1.84 8.64
C ALA A 271 -6.73 3.14 9.44
N SER A 272 -5.68 3.72 10.04
CA SER A 272 -5.73 5.01 10.74
C SER A 272 -6.21 6.16 9.82
N HIS A 273 -5.83 6.11 8.55
CA HIS A 273 -6.17 7.14 7.57
C HIS A 273 -7.44 6.84 6.78
N THR A 274 -7.77 5.57 6.56
CA THR A 274 -8.92 5.18 5.71
C THR A 274 -10.17 4.85 6.51
N GLY A 275 -10.00 4.44 7.77
CA GLY A 275 -11.09 4.11 8.69
C GLY A 275 -11.76 2.76 8.42
N PHE A 276 -12.62 2.35 9.37
CA PHE A 276 -13.44 1.15 9.22
C PHE A 276 -14.33 1.23 7.98
N GLY A 277 -14.50 0.12 7.27
CA GLY A 277 -15.31 0.06 6.05
C GLY A 277 -14.57 0.46 4.77
N SER A 278 -13.28 0.81 4.83
CA SER A 278 -12.47 1.01 3.63
C SER A 278 -12.34 -0.30 2.84
N LEU A 279 -12.45 -0.21 1.51
CA LEU A 279 -12.22 -1.31 0.58
C LEU A 279 -11.59 -0.80 -0.71
N THR A 280 -10.60 -1.53 -1.21
CA THR A 280 -9.86 -1.17 -2.42
C THR A 280 -9.60 -2.40 -3.27
N ILE A 281 -9.61 -2.23 -4.60
CA ILE A 281 -9.18 -3.22 -5.58
C ILE A 281 -7.93 -2.71 -6.27
N PHE A 282 -6.90 -3.55 -6.37
CA PHE A 282 -5.62 -3.26 -7.01
C PHE A 282 -5.38 -4.20 -8.18
N SER A 283 -5.09 -3.64 -9.35
CA SER A 283 -4.79 -4.38 -10.59
C SER A 283 -3.86 -3.57 -11.49
N LEU A 284 -3.23 -4.21 -12.47
CA LEU A 284 -2.45 -3.53 -13.49
C LEU A 284 -3.32 -3.27 -14.74
N GLY A 285 -3.24 -2.04 -15.25
CA GLY A 285 -3.97 -1.59 -16.43
C GLY A 285 -3.06 -0.80 -17.36
N GLU A 286 -3.65 0.14 -18.09
CA GLU A 286 -2.90 1.14 -18.83
C GLU A 286 -2.26 2.16 -17.87
N GLU A 287 -1.30 2.94 -18.37
CA GLU A 287 -0.64 3.95 -17.55
C GLU A 287 -1.63 4.99 -17.00
N ARG A 288 -1.53 5.29 -15.71
CA ARG A 288 -2.34 6.32 -15.04
C ARG A 288 -2.05 7.69 -15.64
N LYS A 289 -3.12 8.45 -15.90
CA LYS A 289 -3.06 9.81 -16.45
C LYS A 289 -3.34 10.86 -15.40
#